data_ef070e881cc65976d0979fab2a88da34
#
_entry.id   ef070e881cc65976d0979fab2a88da34
#
_cell.length_a   1.000
_cell.length_b   1.000
_cell.length_c   1.000
_cell.angle_alpha   90.00
_cell.angle_beta   90.00
_cell.angle_gamma   90.00
#
_symmetry.space_group_name_H-M   'P 1'
#
loop_
_entity.id
_entity.type
_entity.pdbx_description
1 polymer ?
#
loop_
_entity_poly.entity_id
_entity_poly.type
_entity_poly.pdbx_seq_one_letter_code
_entity_poly.pdbx_strand_id
1 'polypeptide(L)'
;MSDKLAAALAKCAGGDGQCLRDPADGYAILKDLKGETQALLVATDDHPGIEDRSLQTATAPNYFAMAWSARGCVSKLAGAPIPDDALSLAINSAYGRTQGRLHIHIDRLQPALLAWLKDGQDLVFNGDRYRVEKIERLAGVNLFQKVAKASGTADISLNTIVVVGAPGGGFFLLTSRAECPRNLGNGEELQVDHPTLSTERFATLRQQASGCAP
;
A
#
# COMPACT_ATOMS: atom_id res chain seq x y z
N MET A 1 -7.09 -17.19 7.36
CA MET A 1 -5.98 -16.27 7.72
C MET A 1 -6.27 -15.67 9.10
N SER A 2 -5.28 -15.65 10.00
CA SER A 2 -5.44 -14.98 11.31
C SER A 2 -5.45 -13.46 11.02
N ASP A 3 -6.52 -12.77 11.40
CA ASP A 3 -6.61 -11.31 11.23
C ASP A 3 -5.86 -10.61 12.36
N LYS A 4 -4.53 -10.55 12.23
CA LYS A 4 -3.66 -9.86 13.20
C LYS A 4 -3.93 -8.36 13.25
N LEU A 5 -4.42 -7.77 12.15
CA LEU A 5 -4.76 -6.35 12.09
C LEU A 5 -6.04 -6.05 12.88
N ALA A 6 -7.05 -6.93 12.86
CA ALA A 6 -8.22 -6.77 13.71
C ALA A 6 -7.86 -6.84 15.20
N ALA A 7 -6.98 -7.76 15.58
CA ALA A 7 -6.48 -7.83 16.96
C ALA A 7 -5.68 -6.58 17.36
N ALA A 8 -4.89 -6.00 16.44
CA ALA A 8 -4.15 -4.77 16.68
C ALA A 8 -5.08 -3.56 16.80
N LEU A 9 -6.14 -3.47 15.98
CA LEU A 9 -7.16 -2.43 16.10
C LEU A 9 -7.90 -2.48 17.44
N ALA A 10 -8.25 -3.67 17.91
CA ALA A 10 -8.90 -3.84 19.21
C ALA A 10 -8.00 -3.37 20.38
N LYS A 11 -6.71 -3.63 20.31
CA LYS A 11 -5.72 -3.13 21.28
C LYS A 11 -5.54 -1.61 21.18
N CYS A 12 -5.55 -1.07 19.96
CA CYS A 12 -5.47 0.36 19.71
C CYS A 12 -6.57 1.13 20.45
N ALA A 13 -7.80 0.63 20.39
CA ALA A 13 -8.94 1.20 21.14
C ALA A 13 -8.75 1.14 22.66
N GLY A 14 -7.88 0.25 23.17
CA GLY A 14 -7.49 0.11 24.58
C GLY A 14 -6.27 0.93 25.01
N GLY A 15 -5.68 1.75 24.13
CA GLY A 15 -4.51 2.60 24.44
C GLY A 15 -3.16 1.88 24.35
N ASP A 16 -3.03 0.85 23.54
CA ASP A 16 -1.77 0.14 23.30
C ASP A 16 -0.77 1.01 22.52
N GLY A 17 0.50 0.99 22.93
CA GLY A 17 1.57 1.83 22.37
C GLY A 17 1.94 1.60 20.90
N GLN A 18 1.36 0.62 20.22
CA GLN A 18 1.52 0.44 18.77
C GLN A 18 0.59 1.36 17.95
N CYS A 19 -0.37 1.99 18.59
CA CYS A 19 -1.30 2.90 17.95
C CYS A 19 -0.68 4.29 17.83
N LEU A 20 -0.44 4.73 16.62
CA LEU A 20 0.05 6.08 16.31
C LEU A 20 -1.10 7.08 16.16
N ARG A 21 -2.30 6.58 15.86
CA ARG A 21 -3.56 7.31 15.84
C ARG A 21 -4.69 6.33 16.14
N ASP A 22 -5.50 6.66 17.14
CA ASP A 22 -6.69 5.89 17.53
C ASP A 22 -7.69 5.74 16.38
N PRO A 23 -8.49 4.67 16.38
CA PRO A 23 -9.56 4.47 15.42
C PRO A 23 -10.52 5.67 15.40
N ALA A 24 -10.52 6.40 14.30
CA ALA A 24 -11.41 7.53 14.07
C ALA A 24 -11.66 7.63 12.56
N ASP A 25 -12.78 8.20 12.16
CA ASP A 25 -13.10 8.48 10.75
C ASP A 25 -12.97 7.27 9.81
N GLY A 26 -13.18 6.04 10.33
CA GLY A 26 -13.15 4.81 9.54
C GLY A 26 -11.76 4.19 9.37
N TYR A 27 -10.71 4.67 10.08
CA TYR A 27 -9.36 4.11 10.04
C TYR A 27 -8.54 4.36 11.30
N ALA A 28 -7.50 3.56 11.48
CA ALA A 28 -6.45 3.76 12.48
C ALA A 28 -5.08 3.82 11.82
N ILE A 29 -4.10 4.42 12.49
CA ILE A 29 -2.69 4.36 12.09
C ILE A 29 -1.92 3.55 13.12
N LEU A 30 -1.33 2.46 12.66
CA LEU A 30 -0.54 1.55 13.48
C LEU A 30 0.94 1.65 13.11
N LYS A 31 1.85 1.44 14.08
CA LYS A 31 3.24 1.11 13.78
C LYS A 31 3.28 -0.34 13.25
N ASP A 32 3.88 -0.56 12.09
CA ASP A 32 4.08 -1.93 11.63
C ASP A 32 5.04 -2.67 12.58
N LEU A 33 4.77 -3.95 12.78
CA LEU A 33 5.64 -4.84 13.56
C LEU A 33 6.99 -5.08 12.90
N LYS A 34 7.08 -4.86 11.58
CA LYS A 34 8.28 -4.98 10.78
C LYS A 34 8.77 -3.60 10.36
N GLY A 35 10.08 -3.52 10.11
CA GLY A 35 10.72 -2.26 9.77
C GLY A 35 10.83 -1.30 10.96
N GLU A 36 11.62 -0.25 10.79
CA GLU A 36 11.87 0.75 11.83
C GLU A 36 10.88 1.91 11.78
N THR A 37 10.52 2.35 10.58
CA THR A 37 9.75 3.58 10.36
C THR A 37 8.40 3.35 9.69
N GLN A 38 8.10 2.15 9.21
CA GLN A 38 6.86 1.85 8.52
C GLN A 38 5.65 1.99 9.44
N ALA A 39 4.64 2.67 8.94
CA ALA A 39 3.31 2.76 9.54
C ALA A 39 2.27 2.14 8.59
N LEU A 40 1.13 1.75 9.16
CA LEU A 40 0.00 1.19 8.43
C LEU A 40 -1.24 2.06 8.66
N LEU A 41 -1.89 2.52 7.61
CA LEU A 41 -3.31 2.83 7.70
C LEU A 41 -4.09 1.52 7.63
N VAL A 42 -4.96 1.28 8.60
CA VAL A 42 -5.84 0.10 8.63
C VAL A 42 -7.29 0.57 8.69
N ALA A 43 -8.12 0.11 7.75
CA ALA A 43 -9.54 0.40 7.77
C ALA A 43 -10.21 -0.24 8.99
N THR A 44 -11.09 0.50 9.68
CA THR A 44 -11.88 -0.04 10.82
C THR A 44 -13.08 -0.84 10.36
N ASP A 45 -13.64 -0.49 9.19
CA ASP A 45 -14.69 -1.27 8.55
C ASP A 45 -14.13 -2.59 8.01
N ASP A 46 -15.01 -3.56 7.80
CA ASP A 46 -14.61 -4.92 7.41
C ASP A 46 -14.36 -5.04 5.90
N HIS A 47 -13.34 -4.31 5.42
CA HIS A 47 -12.86 -4.43 4.05
C HIS A 47 -11.79 -5.52 3.97
N PRO A 48 -12.00 -6.61 3.22
CA PRO A 48 -11.03 -7.71 3.11
C PRO A 48 -9.71 -7.28 2.44
N GLY A 49 -9.74 -6.29 1.57
CA GLY A 49 -8.57 -5.75 0.88
C GLY A 49 -8.94 -4.98 -0.38
N ILE A 50 -8.02 -4.87 -1.31
CA ILE A 50 -8.17 -4.11 -2.55
C ILE A 50 -9.32 -4.63 -3.44
N GLU A 51 -9.70 -5.90 -3.29
CA GLU A 51 -10.80 -6.55 -4.03
C GLU A 51 -12.20 -6.09 -3.62
N ASP A 52 -12.35 -5.38 -2.51
CA ASP A 52 -13.66 -4.91 -2.07
C ASP A 52 -14.20 -3.84 -3.03
N ARG A 53 -15.28 -4.18 -3.72
CA ARG A 53 -15.92 -3.29 -4.71
C ARG A 53 -16.51 -2.03 -4.09
N SER A 54 -16.84 -2.03 -2.81
CA SER A 54 -17.35 -0.84 -2.12
C SER A 54 -16.33 0.31 -2.12
N LEU A 55 -15.03 0.00 -2.17
CA LEU A 55 -13.94 0.98 -2.28
C LEU A 55 -13.97 1.79 -3.59
N GLN A 56 -14.67 1.29 -4.62
CA GLN A 56 -14.75 1.94 -5.92
C GLN A 56 -15.97 2.86 -6.07
N THR A 57 -16.80 2.98 -5.03
CA THR A 57 -17.99 3.84 -5.05
C THR A 57 -17.62 5.31 -4.87
N ALA A 58 -18.53 6.20 -5.30
CA ALA A 58 -18.33 7.65 -5.15
C ALA A 58 -18.31 8.11 -3.68
N THR A 59 -18.92 7.33 -2.78
CA THR A 59 -19.02 7.62 -1.34
C THR A 59 -17.95 6.89 -0.53
N ALA A 60 -17.09 6.08 -1.15
CA ALA A 60 -16.02 5.38 -0.45
C ALA A 60 -15.04 6.35 0.20
N PRO A 61 -14.57 6.06 1.42
CA PRO A 61 -13.50 6.83 2.05
C PRO A 61 -12.25 6.89 1.16
N ASN A 62 -11.63 8.06 1.10
CA ASN A 62 -10.39 8.22 0.35
C ASN A 62 -9.18 7.79 1.20
N TYR A 63 -9.00 6.49 1.37
CA TYR A 63 -7.95 5.93 2.21
C TYR A 63 -6.53 6.36 1.80
N PHE A 64 -6.26 6.61 0.51
CA PHE A 64 -4.96 7.11 0.07
C PHE A 64 -4.71 8.56 0.53
N ALA A 65 -5.71 9.43 0.45
CA ALA A 65 -5.58 10.79 0.99
C ALA A 65 -5.43 10.79 2.51
N MET A 66 -6.15 9.91 3.20
CA MET A 66 -6.06 9.73 4.66
C MET A 66 -4.66 9.20 5.05
N ALA A 67 -4.14 8.19 4.36
CA ALA A 67 -2.80 7.66 4.58
C ALA A 67 -1.72 8.74 4.35
N TRP A 68 -1.88 9.52 3.28
CA TRP A 68 -0.96 10.63 3.01
C TRP A 68 -0.99 11.71 4.09
N SER A 69 -2.15 12.02 4.64
CA SER A 69 -2.26 12.97 5.75
C SER A 69 -1.54 12.50 7.01
N ALA A 70 -1.42 11.19 7.20
CA ALA A 70 -0.75 10.55 8.34
C ALA A 70 0.77 10.33 8.13
N ARG A 71 1.33 10.65 6.95
CA ARG A 71 2.75 10.37 6.60
C ARG A 71 3.78 10.96 7.58
N GLY A 72 3.40 12.01 8.31
CA GLY A 72 4.26 12.57 9.37
C GLY A 72 4.62 11.58 10.48
N CYS A 73 3.89 10.47 10.62
CA CYS A 73 4.23 9.38 11.54
C CYS A 73 5.58 8.76 11.17
N VAL A 74 5.89 8.61 9.88
CA VAL A 74 7.17 8.05 9.41
C VAL A 74 8.34 8.93 9.82
N SER A 75 8.23 10.26 9.65
CA SER A 75 9.24 11.21 10.14
C SER A 75 9.43 11.14 11.65
N LYS A 76 8.35 10.99 12.42
CA LYS A 76 8.45 10.83 13.89
C LYS A 76 9.16 9.54 14.26
N LEU A 77 8.85 8.43 13.61
CA LEU A 77 9.50 7.14 13.85
C LEU A 77 10.98 7.16 13.44
N ALA A 78 11.32 7.86 12.36
CA ALA A 78 12.70 8.03 11.90
C ALA A 78 13.53 9.01 12.76
N GLY A 79 12.90 9.79 13.64
CA GLY A 79 13.56 10.83 14.42
C GLY A 79 14.08 12.01 13.59
N ALA A 80 13.70 12.13 12.33
CA ALA A 80 14.14 13.18 11.42
C ALA A 80 13.05 13.51 10.38
N PRO A 81 13.00 14.76 9.88
CA PRO A 81 12.11 15.11 8.78
C PRO A 81 12.43 14.31 7.52
N ILE A 82 11.40 13.76 6.89
CA ILE A 82 11.50 13.05 5.60
C ILE A 82 10.73 13.89 4.57
N PRO A 83 11.36 14.27 3.44
CA PRO A 83 10.69 15.04 2.42
C PRO A 83 9.58 14.22 1.73
N ASP A 84 8.56 14.91 1.24
CA ASP A 84 7.38 14.28 0.64
C ASP A 84 7.73 13.40 -0.56
N ASP A 85 8.72 13.76 -1.37
CA ASP A 85 9.20 13.00 -2.52
C ASP A 85 10.03 11.74 -2.15
N ALA A 86 10.38 11.60 -0.88
CA ALA A 86 10.99 10.38 -0.35
C ALA A 86 9.98 9.46 0.37
N LEU A 87 8.68 9.77 0.32
CA LEU A 87 7.61 9.01 0.97
C LEU A 87 6.73 8.30 -0.05
N SER A 88 6.24 7.15 0.33
CA SER A 88 5.35 6.33 -0.48
C SER A 88 4.23 5.69 0.33
N LEU A 89 3.14 5.40 -0.37
CA LEU A 89 2.02 4.60 0.11
C LEU A 89 1.93 3.37 -0.77
N ALA A 90 1.69 2.19 -0.18
CA ALA A 90 1.55 0.96 -0.94
C ALA A 90 0.38 0.10 -0.44
N ILE A 91 -0.41 -0.43 -1.35
CA ILE A 91 -1.35 -1.51 -1.09
C ILE A 91 -1.04 -2.67 -2.02
N ASN A 92 -0.94 -3.85 -1.44
CA ASN A 92 -0.61 -5.07 -2.16
C ASN A 92 -1.84 -5.69 -2.82
N SER A 93 -1.60 -6.46 -3.87
CA SER A 93 -2.63 -7.33 -4.45
C SER A 93 -3.14 -8.34 -3.40
N ALA A 94 -4.27 -9.00 -3.69
CA ALA A 94 -4.78 -10.09 -2.84
C ALA A 94 -3.79 -11.24 -2.69
N TYR A 95 -2.87 -11.42 -3.63
CA TYR A 95 -1.83 -12.46 -3.59
C TYR A 95 -0.56 -12.01 -2.88
N GLY A 96 -0.22 -10.73 -2.94
CA GLY A 96 0.98 -10.16 -2.31
C GLY A 96 0.83 -9.85 -0.83
N ARG A 97 -0.40 -9.72 -0.32
CA ARG A 97 -0.65 -9.40 1.09
C ARG A 97 -0.61 -10.63 1.99
N THR A 98 -0.26 -10.41 3.25
CA THR A 98 -0.24 -11.45 4.29
C THR A 98 -1.42 -11.35 5.27
N GLN A 99 -2.19 -10.28 5.22
CA GLN A 99 -3.32 -9.98 6.11
C GLN A 99 -4.60 -9.75 5.30
N GLY A 100 -5.72 -10.24 5.82
CA GLY A 100 -7.01 -10.19 5.13
C GLY A 100 -7.85 -8.95 5.48
N ARG A 101 -7.24 -7.81 5.76
CA ARG A 101 -7.92 -6.54 6.02
C ARG A 101 -7.29 -5.43 5.20
N LEU A 102 -8.10 -4.48 4.71
CA LEU A 102 -7.60 -3.33 3.97
C LEU A 102 -6.57 -2.55 4.81
N HIS A 103 -5.36 -2.49 4.32
CA HIS A 103 -4.29 -1.70 4.91
C HIS A 103 -3.41 -1.09 3.83
N ILE A 104 -2.90 0.10 4.12
CA ILE A 104 -1.98 0.83 3.25
C ILE A 104 -0.69 1.04 4.04
N HIS A 105 0.41 0.56 3.50
CA HIS A 105 1.75 0.79 4.04
C HIS A 105 2.18 2.23 3.77
N ILE A 106 2.69 2.91 4.78
CA ILE A 106 3.20 4.29 4.73
C ILE A 106 4.66 4.22 5.11
N ASP A 107 5.56 4.48 4.18
CA ASP A 107 6.99 4.38 4.44
C ASP A 107 7.82 5.21 3.44
N ARG A 108 9.13 5.21 3.64
CA ARG A 108 10.08 5.81 2.72
C ARG A 108 10.18 5.00 1.43
N LEU A 109 10.23 5.69 0.30
CA LEU A 109 10.60 5.08 -0.98
C LEU A 109 12.09 4.70 -0.96
N GLN A 110 12.47 3.59 -1.59
CA GLN A 110 13.87 3.28 -1.81
C GLN A 110 14.54 4.41 -2.61
N PRO A 111 15.64 5.02 -2.12
CA PRO A 111 16.18 6.26 -2.69
C PRO A 111 16.56 6.16 -4.18
N ALA A 112 17.01 4.99 -4.63
CA ALA A 112 17.38 4.77 -6.02
C ALA A 112 16.17 4.85 -6.98
N LEU A 113 14.97 4.55 -6.51
CA LEU A 113 13.78 4.44 -7.37
C LEU A 113 13.27 5.81 -7.81
N LEU A 114 13.37 6.83 -6.98
CA LEU A 114 12.86 8.17 -7.31
C LEU A 114 13.45 8.71 -8.63
N ALA A 115 14.72 8.48 -8.86
CA ALA A 115 15.41 8.93 -10.08
C ALA A 115 14.89 8.23 -11.36
N TRP A 116 14.24 7.06 -11.20
CA TRP A 116 13.71 6.28 -12.33
C TRP A 116 12.24 6.55 -12.60
N LEU A 117 11.53 7.20 -11.67
CA LEU A 117 10.12 7.52 -11.85
C LEU A 117 9.95 8.66 -12.85
N LYS A 118 9.29 8.37 -13.96
CA LYS A 118 8.95 9.34 -15.00
C LYS A 118 7.53 9.08 -15.49
N ASP A 119 6.77 10.15 -15.68
CA ASP A 119 5.43 10.05 -16.22
C ASP A 119 5.40 9.34 -17.57
N GLY A 120 4.48 8.38 -17.71
CA GLY A 120 4.32 7.60 -18.94
C GLY A 120 5.41 6.55 -19.21
N GLN A 121 6.39 6.38 -18.34
CA GLN A 121 7.41 5.33 -18.44
C GLN A 121 7.16 4.22 -17.42
N ASP A 122 7.17 2.96 -17.87
CA ASP A 122 7.05 1.83 -16.96
C ASP A 122 8.34 1.67 -16.14
N LEU A 123 8.18 1.39 -14.86
CA LEU A 123 9.25 0.95 -13.97
C LEU A 123 9.23 -0.58 -13.91
N VAL A 124 10.37 -1.22 -14.10
CA VAL A 124 10.54 -2.66 -13.84
C VAL A 124 11.40 -2.83 -12.58
N PHE A 125 10.84 -3.47 -11.58
CA PHE A 125 11.53 -3.71 -10.31
C PHE A 125 11.21 -5.12 -9.78
N ASN A 126 12.23 -5.88 -9.45
CA ASN A 126 12.14 -7.28 -8.99
C ASN A 126 11.29 -8.20 -9.88
N GLY A 127 11.21 -7.90 -11.18
CA GLY A 127 10.41 -8.66 -12.14
C GLY A 127 8.96 -8.16 -12.28
N ASP A 128 8.51 -7.25 -11.43
CA ASP A 128 7.23 -6.59 -11.54
C ASP A 128 7.32 -5.37 -12.45
N ARG A 129 6.34 -5.22 -13.32
CA ARG A 129 6.19 -4.05 -14.18
C ARG A 129 5.15 -3.11 -13.58
N TYR A 130 5.58 -1.91 -13.24
CA TYR A 130 4.72 -0.83 -12.76
C TYR A 130 4.51 0.19 -13.86
N ARG A 131 3.25 0.40 -14.24
CA ARG A 131 2.87 1.56 -15.03
C ARG A 131 2.96 2.80 -14.15
N VAL A 132 3.64 3.83 -14.61
CA VAL A 132 3.82 5.09 -13.89
C VAL A 132 3.00 6.20 -14.55
N GLU A 133 2.20 6.88 -13.76
CA GLU A 133 1.38 8.03 -14.17
C GLU A 133 1.55 9.16 -13.16
N LYS A 134 1.73 10.40 -13.63
CA LYS A 134 1.73 11.58 -12.77
C LYS A 134 0.30 12.04 -12.51
N ILE A 135 -0.02 12.27 -11.24
CA ILE A 135 -1.30 12.83 -10.80
C ILE A 135 -1.07 14.07 -9.93
N GLU A 136 -1.94 15.05 -10.03
CA GLU A 136 -1.75 16.33 -9.32
C GLU A 136 -2.06 16.25 -7.82
N ARG A 137 -3.05 15.45 -7.45
CA ARG A 137 -3.58 15.40 -6.08
C ARG A 137 -4.22 14.06 -5.76
N LEU A 138 -4.30 13.74 -4.46
CA LEU A 138 -5.07 12.62 -3.93
C LEU A 138 -6.49 13.05 -3.49
N ALA A 139 -6.64 14.29 -3.03
CA ALA A 139 -7.93 14.81 -2.59
C ALA A 139 -8.97 14.77 -3.74
N GLY A 140 -10.12 14.15 -3.47
CA GLY A 140 -11.19 14.00 -4.45
C GLY A 140 -10.92 12.97 -5.56
N VAL A 141 -9.83 12.21 -5.48
CA VAL A 141 -9.50 11.15 -6.45
C VAL A 141 -9.63 9.78 -5.78
N ASN A 142 -10.59 8.98 -6.24
CA ASN A 142 -10.70 7.59 -5.83
C ASN A 142 -9.76 6.71 -6.67
N LEU A 143 -8.62 6.32 -6.11
CA LEU A 143 -7.61 5.53 -6.83
C LEU A 143 -8.08 4.11 -7.12
N PHE A 144 -8.90 3.49 -6.27
CA PHE A 144 -9.47 2.17 -6.54
C PHE A 144 -10.36 2.20 -7.79
N GLN A 145 -11.24 3.22 -7.91
CA GLN A 145 -12.06 3.42 -9.10
C GLN A 145 -11.21 3.72 -10.34
N LYS A 146 -10.17 4.56 -10.18
CA LYS A 146 -9.26 4.90 -11.29
C LYS A 146 -8.55 3.66 -11.83
N VAL A 147 -8.05 2.79 -10.95
CA VAL A 147 -7.38 1.54 -11.32
C VAL A 147 -8.35 0.56 -11.95
N ALA A 148 -9.56 0.41 -11.42
CA ALA A 148 -10.60 -0.43 -12.02
C ALA A 148 -10.94 0.00 -13.46
N LYS A 149 -11.08 1.31 -13.69
CA LYS A 149 -11.27 1.88 -15.03
C LYS A 149 -10.10 1.56 -15.97
N ALA A 150 -8.86 1.76 -15.49
CA ALA A 150 -7.67 1.52 -16.31
C ALA A 150 -7.46 0.03 -16.62
N SER A 151 -7.87 -0.85 -15.71
CA SER A 151 -7.80 -2.31 -15.86
C SER A 151 -8.94 -2.90 -16.70
N GLY A 152 -9.97 -2.12 -17.00
CA GLY A 152 -11.16 -2.58 -17.73
C GLY A 152 -12.02 -3.58 -16.95
N THR A 153 -11.85 -3.69 -15.64
CA THR A 153 -12.59 -4.61 -14.77
C THR A 153 -12.81 -4.01 -13.39
N ALA A 154 -13.95 -4.33 -12.78
CA ALA A 154 -14.23 -3.99 -11.38
C ALA A 154 -13.48 -4.90 -10.39
N ASP A 155 -12.95 -6.03 -10.84
CA ASP A 155 -12.09 -6.89 -10.02
C ASP A 155 -10.64 -6.44 -10.15
N ILE A 156 -10.17 -5.74 -9.11
CA ILE A 156 -8.79 -5.27 -9.00
C ILE A 156 -7.98 -6.06 -7.96
N SER A 157 -8.44 -7.25 -7.59
CA SER A 157 -7.76 -8.13 -6.61
C SER A 157 -6.31 -8.43 -6.96
N LEU A 158 -5.99 -8.50 -8.25
CA LEU A 158 -4.64 -8.71 -8.75
C LEU A 158 -3.79 -7.43 -8.82
N ASN A 159 -4.39 -6.26 -8.61
CA ASN A 159 -3.67 -5.01 -8.75
C ASN A 159 -2.93 -4.65 -7.47
N THR A 160 -1.81 -3.97 -7.68
CA THR A 160 -1.03 -3.27 -6.66
C THR A 160 -1.09 -1.78 -6.97
N ILE A 161 -1.26 -0.96 -5.96
CA ILE A 161 -1.26 0.50 -6.13
C ILE A 161 -0.19 1.08 -5.21
N VAL A 162 0.74 1.83 -5.79
CA VAL A 162 1.74 2.59 -5.04
C VAL A 162 1.61 4.07 -5.41
N VAL A 163 1.69 4.93 -4.40
CA VAL A 163 1.69 6.38 -4.57
C VAL A 163 3.00 6.90 -3.99
N VAL A 164 3.70 7.72 -4.75
CA VAL A 164 4.97 8.35 -4.34
C VAL A 164 4.81 9.85 -4.48
N GLY A 165 5.27 10.62 -3.50
CA GLY A 165 5.35 12.07 -3.63
C GLY A 165 6.26 12.45 -4.80
N ALA A 166 5.85 13.41 -5.63
CA ALA A 166 6.64 13.84 -6.77
C ALA A 166 7.44 15.11 -6.47
N PRO A 167 8.70 15.21 -6.93
CA PRO A 167 9.45 16.45 -6.85
C PRO A 167 8.68 17.61 -7.50
N GLY A 168 8.62 18.74 -6.81
CA GLY A 168 7.88 19.90 -7.29
C GLY A 168 6.36 19.84 -7.09
N GLY A 169 5.84 18.77 -6.45
CA GLY A 169 4.44 18.59 -6.07
C GLY A 169 3.67 17.60 -6.94
N GLY A 170 2.50 17.21 -6.44
CA GLY A 170 1.74 16.09 -7.01
C GLY A 170 2.32 14.73 -6.61
N PHE A 171 2.00 13.70 -7.39
CA PHE A 171 2.34 12.33 -7.07
C PHE A 171 2.66 11.53 -8.33
N PHE A 172 3.47 10.50 -8.18
CA PHE A 172 3.51 9.39 -9.11
C PHE A 172 2.57 8.29 -8.59
N LEU A 173 1.64 7.88 -9.43
CA LEU A 173 0.80 6.69 -9.25
C LEU A 173 1.43 5.54 -10.01
N LEU A 174 1.81 4.49 -9.29
CA LEU A 174 2.36 3.27 -9.86
C LEU A 174 1.32 2.16 -9.72
N THR A 175 1.06 1.45 -10.78
CA THR A 175 0.14 0.31 -10.78
C THR A 175 0.80 -0.89 -11.42
N SER A 176 0.73 -2.03 -10.74
CA SER A 176 1.15 -3.33 -11.27
C SER A 176 0.00 -4.31 -11.19
N ARG A 177 0.05 -5.36 -11.99
CA ARG A 177 -0.90 -6.47 -11.92
C ARG A 177 -0.14 -7.76 -11.67
N ALA A 178 -0.53 -8.47 -10.62
CA ALA A 178 0.04 -9.77 -10.32
C ALA A 178 -0.18 -10.76 -11.48
N GLU A 179 0.87 -11.47 -11.84
CA GLU A 179 0.86 -12.55 -12.83
C GLU A 179 1.31 -13.83 -12.13
N CYS A 180 0.36 -14.48 -11.48
CA CYS A 180 0.64 -15.69 -10.74
C CYS A 180 1.14 -16.83 -11.68
N PRO A 181 2.23 -17.54 -11.32
CA PRO A 181 3.06 -17.44 -10.11
C PRO A 181 4.32 -16.55 -10.28
N ARG A 182 4.43 -15.78 -11.35
CA ARG A 182 5.65 -15.00 -11.67
C ARG A 182 5.87 -13.85 -10.71
N ASN A 183 4.84 -13.08 -10.48
CA ASN A 183 4.84 -12.01 -9.50
C ASN A 183 3.52 -12.02 -8.69
N LEU A 184 3.59 -11.55 -7.46
CA LEU A 184 2.46 -11.56 -6.53
C LEU A 184 1.87 -10.17 -6.33
N GLY A 185 2.41 -9.14 -6.98
CA GLY A 185 1.95 -7.77 -6.84
C GLY A 185 2.13 -7.24 -5.42
N ASN A 186 3.40 -7.12 -4.99
CA ASN A 186 3.79 -6.63 -3.69
C ASN A 186 4.37 -5.22 -3.79
N GLY A 187 3.55 -4.18 -3.66
CA GLY A 187 3.98 -2.78 -3.80
C GLY A 187 4.87 -2.27 -2.66
N GLU A 188 4.78 -2.88 -1.49
CA GLU A 188 5.64 -2.50 -0.36
C GLU A 188 7.13 -2.83 -0.61
N GLU A 189 7.46 -3.67 -1.59
CA GLU A 189 8.86 -3.93 -1.98
C GLU A 189 9.61 -2.70 -2.49
N LEU A 190 8.89 -1.67 -2.92
CA LEU A 190 9.47 -0.38 -3.32
C LEU A 190 9.84 0.48 -2.10
N GLN A 191 9.48 0.07 -0.89
CA GLN A 191 9.71 0.80 0.36
C GLN A 191 10.99 0.34 1.07
N VAL A 192 11.57 1.23 1.89
CA VAL A 192 12.88 0.98 2.54
C VAL A 192 12.79 -0.11 3.60
N ASP A 193 11.76 -0.06 4.44
CA ASP A 193 11.64 -0.97 5.58
C ASP A 193 11.04 -2.33 5.21
N HIS A 194 10.72 -2.52 3.93
CA HIS A 194 10.32 -3.83 3.46
C HIS A 194 11.54 -4.76 3.44
N PRO A 195 11.57 -5.82 4.27
CA PRO A 195 12.63 -6.79 4.17
C PRO A 195 12.56 -7.40 2.77
N THR A 196 13.65 -7.30 2.02
CA THR A 196 13.83 -8.06 0.78
C THR A 196 13.25 -9.43 1.02
N LEU A 197 12.21 -9.82 0.27
CA LEU A 197 11.56 -11.12 0.47
C LEU A 197 12.66 -12.18 0.48
N SER A 198 12.94 -12.74 1.65
CA SER A 198 13.90 -13.84 1.73
C SER A 198 13.42 -14.91 0.74
N THR A 199 14.34 -15.61 0.11
CA THR A 199 14.04 -16.70 -0.84
C THR A 199 13.00 -17.68 -0.26
N GLU A 200 12.99 -17.85 1.07
CA GLU A 200 12.03 -18.66 1.81
C GLU A 200 10.62 -18.06 1.84
N ARG A 201 10.49 -16.74 2.01
CA ARG A 201 9.19 -16.06 2.01
C ARG A 201 8.61 -16.02 0.58
N PHE A 202 9.46 -15.85 -0.42
CA PHE A 202 9.07 -15.96 -1.83
C PHE A 202 8.57 -17.38 -2.16
N ALA A 203 9.24 -18.42 -1.63
CA ALA A 203 8.82 -19.80 -1.75
C ALA A 203 7.48 -20.06 -1.04
N THR A 204 7.27 -19.49 0.17
CA THR A 204 6.02 -19.62 0.93
C THR A 204 4.87 -18.92 0.21
N LEU A 205 5.07 -17.72 -0.33
CA LEU A 205 4.08 -17.00 -1.11
C LEU A 205 3.77 -17.73 -2.43
N ARG A 206 4.79 -18.29 -3.11
CA ARG A 206 4.58 -19.17 -4.29
C ARG A 206 3.79 -20.43 -3.94
N GLN A 207 4.01 -21.01 -2.78
CA GLN A 207 3.29 -22.20 -2.33
C GLN A 207 1.82 -21.85 -1.98
N GLN A 208 1.56 -20.67 -1.42
CA GLN A 208 0.20 -20.14 -1.23
C GLN A 208 -0.45 -19.78 -2.58
N ALA A 209 0.33 -19.30 -3.53
CA ALA A 209 -0.10 -18.99 -4.90
C ALA A 209 -0.24 -20.26 -5.79
N SER A 210 0.14 -21.46 -5.33
CA SER A 210 -0.15 -22.72 -6.04
C SER A 210 -1.65 -23.01 -6.18
N GLY A 211 -2.49 -22.24 -5.48
CA GLY A 211 -3.95 -22.18 -5.65
C GLY A 211 -4.44 -21.06 -6.58
N CYS A 212 -3.58 -20.47 -7.41
CA CYS A 212 -3.99 -19.53 -8.45
C CYS A 212 -4.80 -20.27 -9.54
N ALA A 213 -6.07 -20.49 -9.26
CA ALA A 213 -7.02 -20.85 -10.31
C ALA A 213 -7.46 -19.58 -11.05
N PRO A 214 -7.74 -19.67 -12.38
CA PRO A 214 -8.23 -18.54 -13.17
C PRO A 214 -9.60 -18.05 -12.68
#